data_c7e472815190500122a1337a9432d5ae
#
_entry.id   c7e472815190500122a1337a9432d5ae
#
_cell.length_a   1.000
_cell.length_b   1.000
_cell.length_c   1.000
_cell.angle_alpha   90.00
_cell.angle_beta   90.00
_cell.angle_gamma   90.00
#
_symmetry.space_group_name_H-M   'P 1'
#
loop_
_entity.id
_entity.type
_entity.pdbx_description
1 polymer ?
#
loop_
_entity_poly.entity_id
_entity_poly.type
_entity_poly.pdbx_seq_one_letter_code
_entity_poly.pdbx_strand_id
1 'polypeptide(L)'
;MMKCCLKSCDSPGRLIQIGDGRVEVKTALPKRRLRSEVQNKLLIEWGKKGEAVLHLDCWDKSLHSARSRSKKSLDLIMIREEKILVKTAYETAEKHDKEENMAAEGQRVAQWIKKSKHCVAFTGAGISTSAGIGDYRGKAGKWTEDDHNKTDMESLFGPSCSEPSEGPQAKKYRLDSEQEVKEHDEVEEDGVAYEKLRPTYTHEAMQKMMHDGYLKYIISQNGDGLHGLSGIPQDRMSELHGNVFVEKCTKCGTRYKRPFYVLDDNGSQYFEELEDYGKATLKKPAFARKCHLCGLSHRTGRNCEKQGCNGPLMDTIINFHDNLEEEVLSGAEKNAKDADLMLCFGTTLKVTPASDLVEMMKEPYKLVICNRQDTHLDQELIIKGPTTPSGGTRVFGDCDVFMRKVMRHLYSKEELDDWEAAKKDRMEEYDKQRTTS
;
A
#
# COMPACT_ATOMS: atom_id res chain seq x y z
N MET A 1 6.19 -13.60 -21.55
CA MET A 1 4.79 -14.03 -21.73
C MET A 1 4.67 -15.47 -21.26
N MET A 2 3.79 -15.73 -20.30
CA MET A 2 3.57 -17.07 -19.78
C MET A 2 2.61 -17.85 -20.68
N LYS A 3 2.82 -19.15 -20.78
CA LYS A 3 2.01 -20.03 -21.63
C LYS A 3 1.17 -20.94 -20.75
N CYS A 4 -0.14 -21.03 -21.03
CA CYS A 4 -1.03 -21.94 -20.31
C CYS A 4 -0.61 -23.40 -20.53
N CYS A 5 -0.47 -24.14 -19.44
CA CYS A 5 -0.04 -25.54 -19.44
C CYS A 5 -1.17 -26.54 -19.77
N LEU A 6 -2.42 -26.09 -19.98
CA LEU A 6 -3.50 -26.96 -20.41
C LEU A 6 -3.39 -27.26 -21.90
N LYS A 7 -3.35 -28.53 -22.27
CA LYS A 7 -3.23 -28.97 -23.67
C LYS A 7 -4.42 -28.58 -24.54
N SER A 8 -5.62 -28.49 -23.95
CA SER A 8 -6.87 -28.14 -24.62
C SER A 8 -7.24 -26.66 -24.41
N CYS A 9 -6.26 -25.79 -24.16
CA CYS A 9 -6.51 -24.35 -24.03
C CYS A 9 -6.86 -23.74 -25.39
N ASP A 10 -8.01 -23.06 -25.45
CA ASP A 10 -8.57 -22.46 -26.65
C ASP A 10 -7.93 -21.11 -27.02
N SER A 11 -7.14 -20.53 -26.11
CA SER A 11 -6.49 -19.23 -26.35
C SER A 11 -5.42 -19.31 -27.43
N PRO A 12 -5.31 -18.33 -28.35
CA PRO A 12 -4.32 -18.30 -29.40
C PRO A 12 -2.89 -18.49 -28.88
N GLY A 13 -2.20 -19.53 -29.34
CA GLY A 13 -0.86 -19.85 -28.84
C GLY A 13 -0.79 -20.27 -27.37
N ARG A 14 -1.92 -20.47 -26.70
CA ARG A 14 -2.04 -20.77 -25.27
C ARG A 14 -1.40 -19.67 -24.36
N LEU A 15 -1.30 -18.43 -24.84
CA LEU A 15 -0.70 -17.34 -24.11
C LEU A 15 -1.66 -16.81 -23.03
N ILE A 16 -1.16 -16.69 -21.82
CA ILE A 16 -1.85 -15.98 -20.72
C ILE A 16 -1.56 -14.50 -20.93
N GLN A 17 -2.61 -13.76 -21.27
CA GLN A 17 -2.52 -12.34 -21.55
C GLN A 17 -2.70 -11.51 -20.27
N ILE A 18 -2.31 -10.25 -20.35
CA ILE A 18 -2.61 -9.28 -19.33
C ILE A 18 -4.14 -9.14 -19.26
N GLY A 19 -4.71 -9.29 -18.06
CA GLY A 19 -6.16 -9.31 -17.84
C GLY A 19 -6.77 -10.70 -17.64
N ASP A 20 -6.06 -11.75 -18.04
CA ASP A 20 -6.48 -13.11 -17.75
C ASP A 20 -6.22 -13.45 -16.27
N GLY A 21 -7.17 -14.07 -15.60
CA GLY A 21 -6.92 -14.74 -14.33
C GLY A 21 -6.03 -15.96 -14.57
N ARG A 22 -4.94 -16.11 -13.82
CA ARG A 22 -4.08 -17.30 -13.86
C ARG A 22 -4.13 -18.08 -12.55
N VAL A 23 -3.87 -19.37 -12.63
CA VAL A 23 -3.66 -20.25 -11.49
C VAL A 23 -2.29 -20.89 -11.60
N GLU A 24 -1.51 -20.77 -10.57
CA GLU A 24 -0.26 -21.51 -10.41
C GLU A 24 -0.53 -22.72 -9.52
N VAL A 25 -0.18 -23.89 -10.03
CA VAL A 25 -0.39 -25.15 -9.32
C VAL A 25 0.93 -25.90 -9.18
N LYS A 26 1.17 -26.43 -7.98
CA LYS A 26 2.34 -27.21 -7.66
C LYS A 26 1.92 -28.54 -7.05
N THR A 27 2.50 -29.63 -7.52
CA THR A 27 2.27 -30.96 -6.96
C THR A 27 3.53 -31.54 -6.36
N ALA A 28 3.39 -32.21 -5.21
CA ALA A 28 4.47 -32.95 -4.57
C ALA A 28 4.74 -34.32 -5.21
N LEU A 29 3.95 -34.75 -6.20
CA LEU A 29 4.12 -36.07 -6.82
C LEU A 29 5.40 -36.14 -7.68
N PRO A 30 6.19 -37.24 -7.55
CA PRO A 30 7.38 -37.43 -8.37
C PRO A 30 7.03 -37.53 -9.85
N LYS A 31 7.87 -37.00 -10.71
CA LYS A 31 7.70 -36.88 -12.16
C LYS A 31 7.31 -38.19 -12.87
N ARG A 32 7.74 -39.35 -12.33
CA ARG A 32 7.38 -40.69 -12.88
C ARG A 32 5.90 -41.01 -12.68
N ARG A 33 5.28 -40.57 -11.57
CA ARG A 33 3.85 -40.77 -11.29
C ARG A 33 2.95 -39.77 -12.03
N LEU A 34 3.45 -38.56 -12.27
CA LEU A 34 2.73 -37.57 -13.08
C LEU A 34 2.53 -37.98 -14.52
N ARG A 35 3.46 -38.81 -15.09
CA ARG A 35 3.43 -39.17 -16.53
C ARG A 35 2.40 -40.25 -16.86
N SER A 36 2.03 -41.14 -15.94
CA SER A 36 1.28 -42.35 -16.34
C SER A 36 -0.23 -42.26 -16.09
N GLU A 37 -0.72 -41.62 -15.04
CA GLU A 37 -2.17 -41.65 -14.73
C GLU A 37 -2.81 -40.26 -14.61
N VAL A 38 -2.08 -39.27 -14.14
CA VAL A 38 -2.62 -37.92 -13.81
C VAL A 38 -2.51 -37.00 -15.04
N GLN A 39 -1.44 -37.08 -15.83
CA GLN A 39 -1.28 -36.27 -17.03
C GLN A 39 -2.35 -36.56 -18.09
N ASN A 40 -2.79 -37.82 -18.20
CA ASN A 40 -3.81 -38.19 -19.18
C ASN A 40 -5.23 -37.76 -18.78
N LYS A 41 -5.48 -37.50 -17.48
CA LYS A 41 -6.81 -37.13 -16.99
C LYS A 41 -7.03 -35.62 -16.89
N LEU A 42 -5.98 -34.87 -16.54
CA LEU A 42 -6.06 -33.40 -16.39
C LEU A 42 -5.61 -32.65 -17.63
N LEU A 43 -4.97 -33.31 -18.61
CA LEU A 43 -4.43 -32.70 -19.81
C LEU A 43 -3.44 -31.56 -19.56
N ILE A 44 -2.77 -31.58 -18.39
CA ILE A 44 -1.83 -30.53 -17.95
C ILE A 44 -0.40 -30.96 -18.34
N GLU A 45 0.34 -30.03 -18.92
CA GLU A 45 1.78 -30.15 -19.16
C GLU A 45 2.56 -29.67 -17.94
N TRP A 46 2.99 -30.61 -17.09
CA TRP A 46 3.73 -30.28 -15.88
C TRP A 46 5.21 -29.97 -16.17
N GLY A 47 5.71 -28.91 -15.56
CA GLY A 47 7.12 -28.53 -15.59
C GLY A 47 8.04 -29.52 -14.87
N LYS A 48 9.35 -29.24 -14.87
CA LYS A 48 10.40 -30.13 -14.32
C LYS A 48 10.24 -30.33 -12.80
N LYS A 49 9.74 -29.33 -12.10
CA LYS A 49 9.56 -29.32 -10.63
C LYS A 49 8.11 -29.65 -10.19
N GLY A 50 7.25 -30.09 -11.12
CA GLY A 50 5.85 -30.40 -10.85
C GLY A 50 4.95 -29.16 -10.77
N GLU A 51 5.39 -28.05 -11.35
CA GLU A 51 4.64 -26.80 -11.47
C GLU A 51 3.87 -26.74 -12.81
N ALA A 52 2.76 -26.02 -12.81
CA ALA A 52 2.03 -25.65 -14.03
C ALA A 52 1.30 -24.33 -13.84
N VAL A 53 1.23 -23.54 -14.89
CA VAL A 53 0.50 -22.27 -14.93
C VAL A 53 -0.64 -22.40 -15.91
N LEU A 54 -1.85 -22.01 -15.51
CA LEU A 54 -3.05 -22.15 -16.34
C LEU A 54 -3.87 -20.84 -16.29
N HIS A 55 -4.66 -20.57 -17.33
CA HIS A 55 -5.76 -19.62 -17.18
C HIS A 55 -6.73 -20.11 -16.09
N LEU A 56 -7.36 -19.20 -15.37
CA LEU A 56 -8.31 -19.53 -14.32
C LEU A 56 -9.45 -20.42 -14.86
N ASP A 57 -10.02 -20.05 -16.00
CA ASP A 57 -11.07 -20.81 -16.66
C ASP A 57 -10.60 -22.20 -17.13
N CYS A 58 -9.35 -22.31 -17.59
CA CYS A 58 -8.76 -23.59 -17.97
C CYS A 58 -8.58 -24.51 -16.77
N TRP A 59 -8.22 -23.96 -15.61
CA TRP A 59 -8.11 -24.70 -14.37
C TRP A 59 -9.47 -25.21 -13.91
N ASP A 60 -10.49 -24.36 -13.88
CA ASP A 60 -11.84 -24.73 -13.50
C ASP A 60 -12.44 -25.78 -14.43
N LYS A 61 -12.25 -25.66 -15.74
CA LYS A 61 -12.64 -26.69 -16.72
C LYS A 61 -11.91 -28.01 -16.46
N SER A 62 -10.62 -27.97 -16.15
CA SER A 62 -9.81 -29.17 -15.85
C SER A 62 -10.30 -29.85 -14.57
N LEU A 63 -10.61 -29.10 -13.51
CA LEU A 63 -11.16 -29.62 -12.26
C LEU A 63 -12.55 -30.24 -12.44
N HIS A 64 -13.43 -29.61 -13.22
CA HIS A 64 -14.77 -30.14 -13.52
C HIS A 64 -14.67 -31.44 -14.29
N SER A 65 -13.83 -31.52 -15.29
CA SER A 65 -13.56 -32.73 -16.08
C SER A 65 -13.02 -33.88 -15.21
N ALA A 66 -12.18 -33.57 -14.24
CA ALA A 66 -11.61 -34.54 -13.31
C ALA A 66 -12.63 -35.03 -12.26
N ARG A 67 -13.46 -34.11 -11.72
CA ARG A 67 -14.51 -34.43 -10.74
C ARG A 67 -15.61 -35.32 -11.30
N SER A 68 -15.93 -35.19 -12.59
CA SER A 68 -16.94 -36.02 -13.25
C SER A 68 -16.52 -37.49 -13.43
N ARG A 69 -15.20 -37.77 -13.37
CA ARG A 69 -14.66 -39.10 -13.68
C ARG A 69 -14.16 -39.95 -12.50
N SER A 70 -13.83 -39.37 -11.37
CA SER A 70 -13.55 -40.10 -10.13
C SER A 70 -13.15 -39.16 -8.95
N LYS A 71 -13.92 -39.18 -7.89
CA LYS A 71 -13.65 -38.45 -6.65
C LYS A 71 -12.32 -38.87 -5.96
N LYS A 72 -11.83 -40.08 -6.23
CA LYS A 72 -10.60 -40.64 -5.65
C LYS A 72 -9.29 -40.16 -6.27
N SER A 73 -9.29 -39.55 -7.45
CA SER A 73 -8.04 -39.21 -8.15
C SER A 73 -7.53 -37.80 -7.83
N LEU A 74 -8.36 -36.91 -7.29
CA LEU A 74 -7.93 -35.56 -6.87
C LEU A 74 -7.30 -35.55 -5.47
N ASP A 75 -7.76 -36.44 -4.57
CA ASP A 75 -7.22 -36.57 -3.21
C ASP A 75 -5.79 -37.15 -3.17
N LEU A 76 -5.35 -37.79 -4.26
CA LEU A 76 -4.00 -38.34 -4.42
C LEU A 76 -3.00 -37.31 -4.93
N ILE A 77 -3.47 -36.15 -5.41
CA ILE A 77 -2.63 -35.06 -5.88
C ILE A 77 -2.67 -33.98 -4.81
N MET A 78 -1.69 -33.94 -3.94
CA MET A 78 -1.49 -32.78 -3.07
C MET A 78 -1.11 -31.58 -3.95
N ILE A 79 -2.10 -30.86 -4.44
CA ILE A 79 -1.93 -29.66 -5.26
C ILE A 79 -2.04 -28.46 -4.36
N ARG A 80 -1.00 -27.66 -4.30
CA ARG A 80 -1.07 -26.30 -3.79
C ARG A 80 -1.54 -25.41 -4.94
N GLU A 81 -2.65 -24.73 -4.74
CA GLU A 81 -3.29 -23.86 -5.71
C GLU A 81 -3.13 -22.41 -5.25
N GLU A 82 -2.58 -21.57 -6.10
CA GLU A 82 -2.52 -20.13 -5.89
C GLU A 82 -3.22 -19.42 -7.04
N LYS A 83 -4.31 -18.71 -6.75
CA LYS A 83 -5.07 -17.92 -7.74
C LYS A 83 -4.49 -16.51 -7.79
N ILE A 84 -3.94 -16.15 -8.92
CA ILE A 84 -3.34 -14.84 -9.16
C ILE A 84 -4.16 -14.14 -10.24
N LEU A 85 -4.72 -12.98 -9.88
CA LEU A 85 -5.23 -12.06 -10.88
C LEU A 85 -4.03 -11.37 -11.54
N VAL A 86 -3.79 -11.67 -12.80
CA VAL A 86 -2.81 -10.92 -13.59
C VAL A 86 -3.38 -9.52 -13.78
N LYS A 87 -2.88 -8.57 -12.98
CA LYS A 87 -3.26 -7.16 -13.12
C LYS A 87 -3.03 -6.73 -14.57
N THR A 88 -4.02 -6.13 -15.16
CA THR A 88 -3.92 -5.65 -16.54
C THR A 88 -2.86 -4.55 -16.59
N ALA A 89 -2.07 -4.49 -17.67
CA ALA A 89 -1.22 -3.31 -17.93
C ALA A 89 -2.06 -2.03 -17.94
N TYR A 90 -3.36 -2.15 -18.15
CA TYR A 90 -4.35 -1.09 -18.07
C TYR A 90 -4.56 -0.60 -16.63
N GLU A 91 -4.56 -1.48 -15.62
CA GLU A 91 -4.76 -1.09 -14.21
C GLU A 91 -3.56 -0.39 -13.59
N THR A 92 -2.37 -0.61 -14.16
CA THR A 92 -1.13 0.07 -13.76
C THR A 92 -0.72 1.16 -14.74
N ALA A 93 -1.46 1.34 -15.85
CA ALA A 93 -1.18 2.36 -16.84
C ALA A 93 -1.34 3.76 -16.25
N GLU A 94 -0.31 4.56 -16.37
CA GLU A 94 -0.34 5.97 -16.01
C GLU A 94 -0.81 6.80 -17.20
N LYS A 95 -1.75 7.71 -16.94
CA LYS A 95 -2.32 8.64 -17.91
C LYS A 95 -1.95 10.06 -17.55
N HIS A 96 -1.74 10.88 -18.54
CA HIS A 96 -1.43 12.28 -18.37
C HIS A 96 -2.26 13.13 -19.32
N ASP A 97 -2.99 14.07 -18.76
CA ASP A 97 -3.71 15.07 -19.51
C ASP A 97 -2.75 16.08 -20.15
N LYS A 98 -3.21 16.71 -21.22
CA LYS A 98 -2.49 17.82 -21.83
C LYS A 98 -2.42 19.01 -20.87
N GLU A 99 -1.34 19.76 -20.96
CA GLU A 99 -1.07 20.96 -20.14
C GLU A 99 -2.25 21.96 -20.16
N GLU A 100 -2.86 22.16 -21.32
CA GLU A 100 -3.98 23.07 -21.50
C GLU A 100 -5.21 22.61 -20.71
N ASN A 101 -5.49 21.32 -20.72
CA ASN A 101 -6.62 20.74 -19.96
C ASN A 101 -6.37 20.88 -18.45
N MET A 102 -5.16 20.56 -17.98
CA MET A 102 -4.82 20.72 -16.58
C MET A 102 -4.90 22.18 -16.12
N ALA A 103 -4.52 23.13 -16.98
CA ALA A 103 -4.63 24.56 -16.67
C ALA A 103 -6.09 25.02 -16.56
N ALA A 104 -6.95 24.60 -17.50
CA ALA A 104 -8.38 24.92 -17.48
C ALA A 104 -9.09 24.33 -16.25
N GLU A 105 -8.78 23.06 -15.92
CA GLU A 105 -9.32 22.42 -14.72
C GLU A 105 -8.76 23.04 -13.43
N GLY A 106 -7.49 23.43 -13.40
CA GLY A 106 -6.89 24.15 -12.27
C GLY A 106 -7.63 25.46 -11.97
N GLN A 107 -7.98 26.23 -13.01
CA GLN A 107 -8.77 27.45 -12.88
C GLN A 107 -10.19 27.14 -12.32
N ARG A 108 -10.85 26.11 -12.85
CA ARG A 108 -12.17 25.68 -12.39
C ARG A 108 -12.16 25.26 -10.93
N VAL A 109 -11.21 24.41 -10.55
CA VAL A 109 -11.07 23.89 -9.19
C VAL A 109 -10.77 25.03 -8.20
N ALA A 110 -9.89 25.98 -8.57
CA ALA A 110 -9.66 27.17 -7.75
C ALA A 110 -10.93 27.99 -7.50
N GLN A 111 -11.80 28.11 -8.51
CA GLN A 111 -13.10 28.78 -8.33
C GLN A 111 -14.03 27.99 -7.38
N TRP A 112 -14.04 26.67 -7.44
CA TRP A 112 -14.82 25.85 -6.52
C TRP A 112 -14.27 25.97 -5.09
N ILE A 113 -12.97 25.94 -4.90
CA ILE A 113 -12.33 26.14 -3.59
C ILE A 113 -12.73 27.49 -2.98
N LYS A 114 -12.68 28.59 -3.75
CA LYS A 114 -13.11 29.91 -3.30
C LYS A 114 -14.59 30.00 -2.87
N LYS A 115 -15.45 29.14 -3.42
CA LYS A 115 -16.89 29.11 -3.15
C LYS A 115 -17.29 28.08 -2.10
N SER A 116 -16.44 27.10 -1.86
CA SER A 116 -16.69 26.01 -0.91
C SER A 116 -16.75 26.54 0.54
N LYS A 117 -17.70 26.02 1.29
CA LYS A 117 -17.83 26.27 2.73
C LYS A 117 -17.08 25.22 3.55
N HIS A 118 -17.03 24.00 3.04
CA HIS A 118 -16.36 22.87 3.69
C HIS A 118 -15.59 22.02 2.69
N CYS A 119 -14.46 22.57 2.21
CA CYS A 119 -13.53 21.85 1.35
C CYS A 119 -12.74 20.81 2.17
N VAL A 120 -12.75 19.56 1.72
CA VAL A 120 -12.00 18.45 2.32
C VAL A 120 -11.05 17.87 1.28
N ALA A 121 -9.82 17.54 1.68
CA ALA A 121 -8.89 16.80 0.85
C ALA A 121 -8.90 15.32 1.26
N PHE A 122 -8.94 14.42 0.29
CA PHE A 122 -8.75 12.97 0.46
C PHE A 122 -7.47 12.55 -0.26
N THR A 123 -6.46 12.08 0.46
CA THR A 123 -5.12 11.91 -0.08
C THR A 123 -4.61 10.46 0.02
N GLY A 124 -3.83 10.04 -0.98
CA GLY A 124 -3.14 8.75 -1.00
C GLY A 124 -1.67 8.88 -1.41
N ALA A 125 -0.97 7.77 -1.56
CA ALA A 125 0.48 7.70 -1.76
C ALA A 125 1.00 8.50 -2.98
N GLY A 126 0.16 8.69 -3.99
CA GLY A 126 0.53 9.45 -5.19
C GLY A 126 0.88 10.92 -4.93
N ILE A 127 0.52 11.53 -3.78
CA ILE A 127 0.98 12.88 -3.41
C ILE A 127 2.39 12.87 -2.82
N SER A 128 2.92 11.72 -2.44
CA SER A 128 4.23 11.56 -1.79
C SER A 128 5.31 11.04 -2.75
N THR A 129 4.94 10.69 -3.99
CA THR A 129 5.90 10.12 -4.97
C THR A 129 7.03 11.07 -5.31
N SER A 130 6.79 12.37 -5.36
CA SER A 130 7.85 13.39 -5.58
C SER A 130 8.74 13.61 -4.36
N ALA A 131 8.39 13.07 -3.19
CA ALA A 131 9.28 13.03 -2.02
C ALA A 131 10.25 11.84 -2.04
N GLY A 132 10.10 10.92 -3.00
CA GLY A 132 10.94 9.72 -3.13
C GLY A 132 10.33 8.44 -2.56
N ILE A 133 9.07 8.47 -2.12
CA ILE A 133 8.35 7.25 -1.72
C ILE A 133 7.70 6.66 -2.98
N GLY A 134 7.96 5.38 -3.28
CA GLY A 134 7.21 4.65 -4.29
C GLY A 134 5.71 4.60 -3.94
N ASP A 135 4.86 4.74 -4.95
CA ASP A 135 3.44 4.45 -4.75
C ASP A 135 3.22 2.93 -4.65
N TYR A 136 2.02 2.50 -4.21
CA TYR A 136 1.74 1.08 -4.04
C TYR A 136 1.37 0.36 -5.33
N ARG A 137 0.93 1.06 -6.38
CA ARG A 137 0.27 0.49 -7.56
C ARG A 137 0.77 0.99 -8.91
N GLY A 138 1.70 1.96 -8.93
CA GLY A 138 2.34 2.47 -10.14
C GLY A 138 3.32 1.47 -10.76
N LYS A 139 4.01 1.87 -11.84
CA LYS A 139 5.01 1.02 -12.50
C LYS A 139 6.12 0.53 -11.57
N ALA A 140 6.53 1.37 -10.61
CA ALA A 140 7.49 1.08 -9.55
C ALA A 140 6.80 0.98 -8.18
N GLY A 141 5.53 0.57 -8.14
CA GLY A 141 4.76 0.48 -6.91
C GLY A 141 5.18 -0.72 -6.07
N LYS A 142 5.27 -0.55 -4.76
CA LYS A 142 5.70 -1.57 -3.81
C LYS A 142 4.97 -2.92 -3.99
N TRP A 143 3.66 -2.88 -4.25
CA TRP A 143 2.91 -4.12 -4.51
C TRP A 143 3.16 -4.70 -5.90
N THR A 144 3.60 -3.88 -6.85
CA THR A 144 4.00 -4.33 -8.18
C THR A 144 5.35 -5.02 -8.10
N GLU A 145 6.29 -4.50 -7.31
CA GLU A 145 7.59 -5.11 -7.00
C GLU A 145 7.44 -6.38 -6.16
N ASP A 146 6.60 -6.37 -5.12
CA ASP A 146 6.32 -7.56 -4.30
C ASP A 146 5.69 -8.69 -5.13
N ASP A 147 4.82 -8.36 -6.08
CA ASP A 147 4.26 -9.33 -7.02
C ASP A 147 5.34 -9.87 -7.98
N HIS A 148 6.34 -9.07 -8.36
CA HIS A 148 7.50 -9.51 -9.15
C HIS A 148 8.50 -10.30 -8.31
N ASN A 149 8.87 -9.82 -7.13
CA ASN A 149 9.83 -10.47 -6.24
C ASN A 149 9.32 -11.79 -5.68
N LYS A 150 8.03 -11.94 -5.38
CA LYS A 150 7.43 -13.22 -5.01
C LYS A 150 7.56 -14.25 -6.14
N THR A 151 7.45 -13.82 -7.40
CA THR A 151 7.64 -14.69 -8.55
C THR A 151 9.10 -15.13 -8.69
N ASP A 152 10.06 -14.29 -8.33
CA ASP A 152 11.50 -14.57 -8.44
C ASP A 152 12.05 -15.31 -7.19
N MET A 153 11.65 -14.92 -5.99
CA MET A 153 12.08 -15.56 -4.73
C MET A 153 11.52 -16.98 -4.57
N GLU A 154 10.25 -17.23 -4.93
CA GLU A 154 9.71 -18.60 -4.92
C GLU A 154 10.35 -19.52 -5.98
N SER A 155 10.97 -18.98 -7.01
CA SER A 155 11.75 -19.74 -8.00
C SER A 155 13.12 -20.16 -7.47
N LEU A 156 13.71 -19.42 -6.52
CA LEU A 156 15.06 -19.63 -5.98
C LEU A 156 15.07 -20.36 -4.63
N PHE A 157 14.09 -20.10 -3.77
CA PHE A 157 14.00 -20.71 -2.44
C PHE A 157 12.63 -21.35 -2.26
N GLY A 158 12.57 -22.68 -2.21
CA GLY A 158 11.32 -23.40 -1.91
C GLY A 158 10.71 -22.98 -0.57
N PRO A 159 9.39 -23.16 -0.36
CA PRO A 159 8.70 -22.63 0.80
C PRO A 159 9.28 -23.18 2.10
N SER A 160 9.59 -22.29 3.02
CA SER A 160 9.98 -22.62 4.40
C SER A 160 8.79 -23.27 5.12
N CYS A 161 8.79 -24.58 5.20
CA CYS A 161 7.85 -25.33 6.03
C CYS A 161 8.27 -25.23 7.49
N SER A 162 7.50 -24.52 8.30
CA SER A 162 7.54 -24.62 9.75
C SER A 162 6.25 -25.27 10.26
N GLU A 163 6.25 -26.59 10.39
CA GLU A 163 5.40 -27.28 11.35
C GLU A 163 6.27 -28.15 12.26
N PRO A 164 5.99 -28.24 13.57
CA PRO A 164 6.80 -28.99 14.51
C PRO A 164 6.41 -30.47 14.47
N SER A 165 7.31 -31.36 14.06
CA SER A 165 7.23 -32.77 14.33
C SER A 165 8.29 -33.16 15.35
N GLU A 166 7.88 -33.83 16.41
CA GLU A 166 8.69 -34.44 17.45
C GLU A 166 9.70 -35.44 16.86
N GLY A 167 10.92 -35.40 17.42
CA GLY A 167 12.17 -36.11 17.26
C GLY A 167 12.21 -37.53 16.67
N PRO A 168 13.38 -38.19 16.55
CA PRO A 168 14.57 -38.09 17.40
C PRO A 168 15.95 -38.09 16.68
N GLN A 169 16.95 -37.65 17.43
CA GLN A 169 18.38 -37.97 17.36
C GLN A 169 19.26 -37.47 16.20
N ALA A 170 20.14 -36.57 16.62
CA ALA A 170 21.28 -36.02 15.92
C ALA A 170 22.29 -37.06 15.46
N LYS A 171 22.75 -36.96 14.22
CA LYS A 171 24.09 -37.37 13.82
C LYS A 171 24.89 -36.18 13.36
N LYS A 172 25.96 -35.87 14.11
CA LYS A 172 27.00 -34.90 13.74
C LYS A 172 27.65 -35.32 12.42
N TYR A 173 27.67 -34.42 11.46
CA TYR A 173 28.67 -34.43 10.40
C TYR A 173 29.46 -33.13 10.49
N ARG A 174 30.77 -33.33 10.73
CA ARG A 174 31.82 -32.33 10.65
C ARG A 174 32.13 -32.11 9.19
N LEU A 175 32.11 -30.87 8.71
CA LEU A 175 32.72 -30.49 7.43
C LEU A 175 33.73 -29.38 7.72
N ASP A 176 35.00 -29.79 7.62
CA ASP A 176 36.11 -28.86 7.43
C ASP A 176 36.13 -28.51 5.91
N SER A 177 36.02 -27.25 5.58
CA SER A 177 36.72 -26.63 4.45
C SER A 177 36.49 -25.13 4.47
N GLU A 178 37.54 -24.42 4.81
CA GLU A 178 37.70 -23.00 4.55
C GLU A 178 37.61 -22.77 3.04
N GLN A 179 36.60 -22.04 2.58
CA GLN A 179 36.60 -21.35 1.31
C GLN A 179 36.21 -19.91 1.55
N GLU A 180 37.09 -19.02 1.11
CA GLU A 180 36.97 -17.58 1.11
C GLU A 180 35.56 -17.16 0.55
N VAL A 181 34.77 -16.56 1.42
CA VAL A 181 33.54 -15.86 1.02
C VAL A 181 33.99 -14.57 0.38
N LYS A 182 33.89 -14.49 -0.94
CA LYS A 182 33.92 -13.21 -1.65
C LYS A 182 32.76 -12.39 -1.14
N GLU A 183 33.07 -11.18 -0.69
CA GLU A 183 32.10 -10.12 -0.41
C GLU A 183 31.13 -10.04 -1.60
N HIS A 184 29.89 -10.47 -1.39
CA HIS A 184 28.81 -10.09 -2.26
C HIS A 184 28.47 -8.64 -1.90
N ASP A 185 28.59 -7.77 -2.89
CA ASP A 185 28.05 -6.42 -2.84
C ASP A 185 26.63 -6.50 -2.29
N GLU A 186 26.42 -5.90 -1.11
CA GLU A 186 25.09 -5.65 -0.56
C GLU A 186 24.37 -4.79 -1.59
N VAL A 187 23.37 -5.35 -2.22
CA VAL A 187 22.40 -4.58 -3.00
C VAL A 187 21.65 -3.74 -1.96
N GLU A 188 22.08 -2.49 -1.80
CA GLU A 188 21.37 -1.50 -1.00
C GLU A 188 19.92 -1.50 -1.54
N GLU A 189 18.96 -1.91 -0.71
CA GLU A 189 17.55 -1.61 -0.93
C GLU A 189 17.43 -0.08 -0.86
N ASP A 190 17.43 0.58 -2.02
CA ASP A 190 17.35 2.03 -2.19
C ASP A 190 15.98 2.59 -1.80
N GLY A 191 15.50 2.27 -0.61
CA GLY A 191 14.38 2.94 0.04
C GLY A 191 14.87 4.17 0.78
N VAL A 192 14.42 5.36 0.41
CA VAL A 192 14.72 6.58 1.16
C VAL A 192 14.14 6.44 2.57
N ALA A 193 14.99 6.55 3.61
CA ALA A 193 14.54 6.52 5.00
C ALA A 193 13.45 7.57 5.25
N TYR A 194 12.40 7.21 5.98
CA TYR A 194 11.24 8.08 6.23
C TYR A 194 11.64 9.42 6.87
N GLU A 195 12.70 9.45 7.68
CA GLU A 195 13.24 10.67 8.30
C GLU A 195 13.79 11.67 7.28
N LYS A 196 14.26 11.21 6.13
CA LYS A 196 14.80 12.05 5.05
C LYS A 196 13.72 12.62 4.14
N LEU A 197 12.49 12.10 4.22
CA LEU A 197 11.39 12.57 3.39
C LEU A 197 10.94 13.97 3.81
N ARG A 198 10.61 14.77 2.81
CA ARG A 198 10.12 16.13 3.02
C ARG A 198 8.77 16.34 2.33
N PRO A 199 7.91 17.22 2.87
CA PRO A 199 6.64 17.54 2.23
C PRO A 199 6.80 17.94 0.77
N THR A 200 5.97 17.36 -0.10
CA THR A 200 5.92 17.75 -1.52
C THR A 200 5.21 19.08 -1.69
N TYR A 201 5.23 19.63 -2.91
CA TYR A 201 4.48 20.86 -3.21
C TYR A 201 2.99 20.71 -2.84
N THR A 202 2.39 19.56 -3.10
CA THR A 202 0.98 19.29 -2.77
C THR A 202 0.72 19.35 -1.26
N HIS A 203 1.61 18.80 -0.43
CA HIS A 203 1.48 18.89 1.03
C HIS A 203 1.58 20.34 1.52
N GLU A 204 2.59 21.09 1.05
CA GLU A 204 2.78 22.49 1.42
C GLU A 204 1.63 23.39 0.94
N ALA A 205 1.11 23.14 -0.27
CA ALA A 205 -0.04 23.87 -0.80
C ALA A 205 -1.31 23.62 0.01
N MET A 206 -1.56 22.36 0.40
CA MET A 206 -2.69 22.02 1.27
C MET A 206 -2.58 22.66 2.66
N GLN A 207 -1.36 22.74 3.21
CA GLN A 207 -1.09 23.46 4.46
C GLN A 207 -1.41 24.96 4.31
N LYS A 208 -0.93 25.62 3.25
CA LYS A 208 -1.24 27.01 2.98
C LYS A 208 -2.74 27.24 2.81
N MET A 209 -3.41 26.39 2.02
CA MET A 209 -4.87 26.45 1.84
C MET A 209 -5.62 26.29 3.18
N MET A 210 -5.15 25.44 4.07
CA MET A 210 -5.75 25.24 5.38
C MET A 210 -5.52 26.44 6.29
N HIS A 211 -4.30 26.98 6.32
CA HIS A 211 -3.96 28.19 7.05
C HIS A 211 -4.83 29.40 6.63
N ASP A 212 -5.03 29.56 5.33
CA ASP A 212 -5.81 30.67 4.76
C ASP A 212 -7.33 30.39 4.76
N GLY A 213 -7.75 29.25 5.31
CA GLY A 213 -9.15 28.91 5.55
C GLY A 213 -9.90 28.34 4.35
N TYR A 214 -9.23 28.07 3.23
CA TYR A 214 -9.83 27.40 2.07
C TYR A 214 -10.05 25.91 2.30
N LEU A 215 -9.08 25.21 2.87
CA LEU A 215 -9.19 23.78 3.20
C LEU A 215 -9.59 23.62 4.68
N LYS A 216 -10.58 22.79 4.96
CA LYS A 216 -11.09 22.62 6.32
C LYS A 216 -10.57 21.36 6.99
N TYR A 217 -10.39 20.28 6.22
CA TYR A 217 -9.99 18.98 6.76
C TYR A 217 -9.23 18.15 5.73
N ILE A 218 -8.37 17.27 6.23
CA ILE A 218 -7.66 16.27 5.41
C ILE A 218 -8.01 14.87 5.90
N ILE A 219 -8.41 14.00 4.98
CA ILE A 219 -8.56 12.56 5.20
C ILE A 219 -7.41 11.89 4.42
N SER A 220 -6.45 11.31 5.12
CA SER A 220 -5.26 10.73 4.48
C SER A 220 -5.19 9.23 4.66
N GLN A 221 -4.83 8.54 3.59
CA GLN A 221 -4.47 7.11 3.60
C GLN A 221 -2.97 6.90 3.87
N ASN A 222 -2.16 7.98 3.89
CA ASN A 222 -0.72 7.91 4.02
C ASN A 222 -0.31 7.78 5.49
N GLY A 223 0.65 6.91 5.74
CA GLY A 223 1.31 6.76 7.05
C GLY A 223 2.67 7.46 7.15
N ASP A 224 3.10 8.20 6.10
CA ASP A 224 4.42 8.83 5.98
C ASP A 224 4.65 10.05 6.89
N GLY A 225 3.58 10.57 7.51
CA GLY A 225 3.62 11.72 8.42
C GLY A 225 3.93 13.05 7.74
N LEU A 226 3.92 13.16 6.39
CA LEU A 226 4.30 14.37 5.67
C LEU A 226 3.26 15.50 5.82
N HIS A 227 1.98 15.19 5.95
CA HIS A 227 0.96 16.19 6.29
C HIS A 227 1.26 16.86 7.64
N GLY A 228 1.50 16.07 8.68
CA GLY A 228 1.84 16.59 10.00
C GLY A 228 3.18 17.34 10.02
N LEU A 229 4.16 16.92 9.20
CA LEU A 229 5.44 17.61 9.05
C LEU A 229 5.26 18.97 8.35
N SER A 230 4.37 19.06 7.33
CA SER A 230 4.07 20.32 6.65
C SER A 230 3.34 21.35 7.53
N GLY A 231 2.91 20.97 8.74
CA GLY A 231 2.26 21.88 9.70
C GLY A 231 0.73 21.76 9.72
N ILE A 232 0.14 20.72 9.14
CA ILE A 232 -1.30 20.43 9.28
C ILE A 232 -1.61 20.07 10.75
N PRO A 233 -2.56 20.77 11.41
CA PRO A 233 -2.96 20.44 12.78
C PRO A 233 -3.61 19.06 12.90
N GLN A 234 -3.31 18.33 13.96
CA GLN A 234 -3.81 16.96 14.17
C GLN A 234 -5.35 16.91 14.31
N ASP A 235 -5.98 17.94 14.83
CA ASP A 235 -7.43 18.06 14.97
C ASP A 235 -8.14 18.38 13.64
N ARG A 236 -7.38 18.68 12.59
CA ARG A 236 -7.87 18.92 11.23
C ARG A 236 -7.48 17.83 10.24
N MET A 237 -7.10 16.66 10.74
CA MET A 237 -6.63 15.56 9.90
C MET A 237 -7.05 14.22 10.49
N SER A 238 -7.42 13.28 9.61
CA SER A 238 -7.55 11.86 9.91
C SER A 238 -6.52 11.07 9.11
N GLU A 239 -5.53 10.49 9.79
CA GLU A 239 -4.56 9.55 9.21
C GLU A 239 -5.12 8.14 9.36
N LEU A 240 -5.91 7.70 8.36
CA LEU A 240 -6.69 6.46 8.42
C LEU A 240 -5.83 5.20 8.62
N HIS A 241 -4.63 5.19 8.05
CA HIS A 241 -3.71 4.06 8.16
C HIS A 241 -2.59 4.30 9.17
N GLY A 242 -2.78 5.27 10.07
CA GLY A 242 -1.82 5.62 11.10
C GLY A 242 -0.67 6.49 10.60
N ASN A 243 0.41 6.55 11.42
CA ASN A 243 1.57 7.40 11.14
C ASN A 243 2.83 6.75 11.70
N VAL A 244 3.85 6.58 10.84
CA VAL A 244 5.12 5.92 11.19
C VAL A 244 5.95 6.69 12.24
N PHE A 245 5.58 7.92 12.55
CA PHE A 245 6.20 8.77 13.58
C PHE A 245 5.35 8.94 14.83
N VAL A 246 4.27 8.17 14.98
CA VAL A 246 3.38 8.28 16.13
C VAL A 246 3.23 6.94 16.82
N GLU A 247 3.46 6.96 18.14
CA GLU A 247 3.17 5.82 19.00
C GLU A 247 2.11 6.18 20.05
N LYS A 248 1.37 5.19 20.50
CA LYS A 248 0.23 5.33 21.40
C LYS A 248 0.37 4.40 22.61
N CYS A 249 0.07 4.92 23.78
CA CYS A 249 0.05 4.11 25.00
C CYS A 249 -1.18 3.20 25.04
N THR A 250 -0.97 1.89 25.20
CA THR A 250 -2.06 0.90 25.28
C THR A 250 -2.89 1.00 26.56
N LYS A 251 -2.37 1.70 27.60
CA LYS A 251 -3.05 1.83 28.91
C LYS A 251 -3.86 3.12 29.04
N CYS A 252 -3.30 4.25 28.61
CA CYS A 252 -3.94 5.56 28.82
C CYS A 252 -4.28 6.29 27.52
N GLY A 253 -3.98 5.73 26.34
CA GLY A 253 -4.29 6.32 25.04
C GLY A 253 -3.43 7.50 24.62
N THR A 254 -2.50 7.98 25.49
CA THR A 254 -1.65 9.14 25.17
C THR A 254 -0.83 8.83 23.90
N ARG A 255 -0.85 9.76 22.95
CA ARG A 255 -0.08 9.70 21.70
C ARG A 255 1.20 10.52 21.84
N TYR A 256 2.28 10.01 21.26
CA TYR A 256 3.60 10.63 21.22
C TYR A 256 4.04 10.77 19.76
N LYS A 257 4.26 11.99 19.29
CA LYS A 257 4.88 12.27 18.00
C LYS A 257 6.40 12.21 18.20
N ARG A 258 7.07 11.39 17.40
CA ARG A 258 8.52 11.18 17.45
C ARG A 258 9.20 11.79 16.22
N PRO A 259 10.47 12.23 16.36
CA PRO A 259 11.26 12.69 15.22
C PRO A 259 11.84 11.56 14.37
N PHE A 260 11.69 10.32 14.78
CA PHE A 260 12.24 9.10 14.17
C PHE A 260 11.13 8.08 13.86
N TYR A 261 11.40 7.16 12.96
CA TYR A 261 10.50 6.03 12.64
C TYR A 261 10.35 5.11 13.86
N VAL A 262 9.13 4.96 14.37
CA VAL A 262 8.88 4.33 15.68
C VAL A 262 9.17 2.83 15.76
N LEU A 263 9.36 2.15 14.62
CA LEU A 263 9.67 0.73 14.55
C LEU A 263 11.14 0.41 14.20
N ASP A 264 11.91 1.38 13.67
CA ASP A 264 13.24 1.14 13.11
C ASP A 264 14.26 0.66 14.14
N ASP A 265 14.43 1.42 15.23
CA ASP A 265 15.51 1.13 16.21
C ASP A 265 15.24 -0.08 17.10
N ASN A 266 13.97 -0.45 17.30
CA ASN A 266 13.59 -1.55 18.16
C ASN A 266 13.13 -2.79 17.40
N GLY A 267 12.87 -2.64 16.10
CA GLY A 267 12.53 -3.77 15.24
C GLY A 267 13.70 -4.73 15.10
N SER A 268 14.87 -4.24 14.74
CA SER A 268 16.09 -5.03 14.58
C SER A 268 16.56 -5.61 15.92
N GLN A 269 16.71 -4.82 16.97
CA GLN A 269 17.01 -5.30 18.32
C GLN A 269 16.01 -6.34 18.80
N TYR A 270 14.74 -6.13 18.52
CA TYR A 270 13.68 -7.05 18.86
C TYR A 270 13.79 -8.39 18.13
N PHE A 271 14.18 -8.40 16.87
CA PHE A 271 14.39 -9.64 16.10
C PHE A 271 15.69 -10.35 16.55
N GLU A 272 16.76 -9.63 16.84
CA GLU A 272 18.00 -10.17 17.40
C GLU A 272 17.77 -10.78 18.79
N GLU A 273 17.08 -10.07 19.68
CA GLU A 273 16.68 -10.60 21.00
C GLU A 273 15.77 -11.82 20.90
N LEU A 274 14.88 -11.90 19.89
CA LEU A 274 14.04 -13.08 19.65
C LEU A 274 14.85 -14.30 19.18
N GLU A 275 15.88 -14.12 18.36
CA GLU A 275 16.77 -15.21 17.96
C GLU A 275 17.56 -15.75 19.14
N ASP A 276 18.02 -14.89 20.04
CA ASP A 276 18.69 -15.28 21.29
C ASP A 276 17.72 -15.88 22.31
N TYR A 277 16.49 -15.36 22.44
CA TYR A 277 15.46 -15.93 23.30
C TYR A 277 14.90 -17.27 22.79
N GLY A 278 14.97 -17.55 21.51
CA GLY A 278 14.63 -18.87 20.95
C GLY A 278 15.55 -20.01 21.44
N LYS A 279 16.70 -19.65 21.97
CA LYS A 279 17.68 -20.59 22.58
C LYS A 279 17.54 -20.74 24.09
N ALA A 280 16.80 -19.87 24.76
CA ALA A 280 16.57 -19.92 26.20
C ALA A 280 15.10 -20.27 26.49
N THR A 281 14.86 -21.14 27.47
CA THR A 281 13.55 -21.57 27.95
C THR A 281 12.73 -20.47 28.66
N LEU A 282 12.95 -19.20 28.36
CA LEU A 282 12.30 -18.05 28.97
C LEU A 282 10.98 -17.72 28.29
N LYS A 283 9.97 -17.36 29.09
CA LYS A 283 8.66 -16.91 28.60
C LYS A 283 8.87 -15.72 27.65
N LYS A 284 8.31 -15.80 26.43
CA LYS A 284 8.35 -14.71 25.47
C LYS A 284 7.87 -13.40 26.11
N PRO A 285 8.63 -12.31 25.98
CA PRO A 285 8.23 -11.02 26.55
C PRO A 285 6.85 -10.59 26.05
N ALA A 286 6.09 -9.83 26.86
CA ALA A 286 4.74 -9.40 26.51
C ALA A 286 4.69 -8.54 25.23
N PHE A 287 5.79 -7.86 24.88
CA PHE A 287 5.92 -7.07 23.65
C PHE A 287 6.09 -7.94 22.38
N ALA A 288 6.47 -9.22 22.53
CA ALA A 288 6.57 -10.17 21.42
C ALA A 288 5.21 -10.70 20.92
N ARG A 289 4.10 -10.28 21.52
CA ARG A 289 2.77 -10.75 21.09
C ARG A 289 2.42 -10.14 19.74
N LYS A 290 2.21 -11.02 18.77
CA LYS A 290 1.67 -10.64 17.46
C LYS A 290 0.20 -10.24 17.60
N CYS A 291 -0.21 -9.24 16.82
CA CYS A 291 -1.62 -8.90 16.64
C CYS A 291 -2.36 -10.12 16.08
N HIS A 292 -3.54 -10.43 16.63
CA HIS A 292 -4.35 -11.54 16.15
C HIS A 292 -5.05 -11.24 14.81
N LEU A 293 -5.08 -9.99 14.40
CA LEU A 293 -5.69 -9.55 13.12
C LEU A 293 -4.68 -9.56 11.99
N CYS A 294 -3.61 -8.76 12.07
CA CYS A 294 -2.62 -8.63 11.00
C CYS A 294 -1.42 -9.59 11.12
N GLY A 295 -1.24 -10.23 12.27
CA GLY A 295 -0.12 -11.16 12.52
C GLY A 295 1.22 -10.49 12.83
N LEU A 296 1.32 -9.15 12.80
CA LEU A 296 2.52 -8.37 13.08
C LEU A 296 2.55 -7.89 14.54
N SER A 297 3.72 -7.50 15.07
CA SER A 297 3.81 -6.87 16.38
C SER A 297 3.69 -5.36 16.23
N HIS A 298 2.82 -4.74 17.02
CA HIS A 298 2.68 -3.28 17.10
C HIS A 298 3.48 -2.66 18.24
N ARG A 299 4.25 -3.44 19.00
CA ARG A 299 5.01 -2.92 20.13
C ARG A 299 6.28 -2.23 19.66
N THR A 300 6.50 -1.01 20.16
CA THR A 300 7.70 -0.21 19.86
C THR A 300 8.83 -0.44 20.84
N GLY A 301 8.64 -1.29 21.87
CA GLY A 301 9.62 -1.54 22.94
C GLY A 301 9.70 -0.44 24.00
N ARG A 302 9.08 0.72 23.78
CA ARG A 302 9.08 1.87 24.69
C ARG A 302 7.88 1.87 25.64
N ASN A 303 7.98 2.62 26.73
CA ASN A 303 6.92 2.80 27.72
C ASN A 303 6.42 4.25 27.76
N CYS A 304 5.17 4.41 28.21
CA CYS A 304 4.50 5.69 28.35
C CYS A 304 5.22 6.59 29.36
N GLU A 305 5.50 7.81 28.94
CA GLU A 305 6.19 8.84 29.74
C GLU A 305 5.24 9.60 30.67
N LYS A 306 3.92 9.39 30.54
CA LYS A 306 2.93 10.04 31.41
C LYS A 306 3.11 9.57 32.84
N GLN A 307 3.26 10.53 33.76
CA GLN A 307 3.45 10.28 35.19
C GLN A 307 2.39 9.30 35.72
N GLY A 308 2.85 8.20 36.37
CA GLY A 308 1.99 7.18 36.97
C GLY A 308 1.37 6.19 35.96
N CYS A 309 1.67 6.29 34.67
CA CYS A 309 1.14 5.37 33.67
C CYS A 309 2.07 4.18 33.41
N ASN A 310 3.27 4.43 32.89
CA ASN A 310 4.28 3.42 32.48
C ASN A 310 3.69 2.25 31.66
N GLY A 311 2.61 2.51 30.88
CA GLY A 311 2.01 1.53 29.98
C GLY A 311 2.89 1.34 28.74
N PRO A 312 2.91 0.14 28.14
CA PRO A 312 3.72 -0.08 26.93
C PRO A 312 3.15 0.71 25.74
N LEU A 313 4.05 1.21 24.90
CA LEU A 313 3.71 1.91 23.66
C LEU A 313 3.57 0.93 22.50
N MET A 314 2.72 1.31 21.55
CA MET A 314 2.53 0.62 20.28
C MET A 314 2.56 1.65 19.15
N ASP A 315 2.94 1.23 17.96
CA ASP A 315 2.77 2.05 16.75
C ASP A 315 1.29 2.31 16.47
N THR A 316 1.03 3.19 15.53
CA THR A 316 -0.34 3.52 15.10
C THR A 316 -0.63 3.02 13.68
N ILE A 317 0.29 2.24 13.08
CA ILE A 317 0.17 1.75 11.72
C ILE A 317 -0.98 0.74 11.64
N ILE A 318 -1.82 0.93 10.65
CA ILE A 318 -2.92 0.03 10.33
C ILE A 318 -2.49 -0.86 9.16
N ASN A 319 -2.21 -2.11 9.45
CA ASN A 319 -1.90 -3.11 8.43
C ASN A 319 -3.19 -3.71 7.85
N PHE A 320 -3.06 -4.48 6.76
CA PHE A 320 -4.20 -5.23 6.25
C PHE A 320 -4.76 -6.16 7.32
N HIS A 321 -6.07 -6.17 7.43
CA HIS A 321 -6.89 -6.86 8.44
C HIS A 321 -6.97 -6.16 9.80
N ASP A 322 -6.18 -5.15 10.11
CA ASP A 322 -6.38 -4.35 11.31
C ASP A 322 -7.62 -3.46 11.18
N ASN A 323 -8.24 -3.16 12.32
CA ASN A 323 -9.34 -2.23 12.36
C ASN A 323 -8.84 -0.78 12.33
N LEU A 324 -9.53 0.08 11.60
CA LEU A 324 -9.32 1.53 11.70
C LEU A 324 -9.64 2.01 13.13
N GLU A 325 -8.91 3.00 13.61
CA GLU A 325 -9.21 3.62 14.90
C GLU A 325 -10.55 4.38 14.83
N GLU A 326 -11.48 4.06 15.72
CA GLU A 326 -12.85 4.59 15.72
C GLU A 326 -12.89 6.12 15.77
N GLU A 327 -12.04 6.75 16.59
CA GLU A 327 -11.96 8.22 16.69
C GLU A 327 -11.49 8.85 15.38
N VAL A 328 -10.50 8.24 14.70
CA VAL A 328 -9.96 8.71 13.43
C VAL A 328 -11.00 8.55 12.33
N LEU A 329 -11.65 7.38 12.27
CA LEU A 329 -12.71 7.10 11.29
C LEU A 329 -13.92 8.02 11.48
N SER A 330 -14.39 8.20 12.71
CA SER A 330 -15.52 9.08 13.03
C SER A 330 -15.26 10.53 12.63
N GLY A 331 -14.03 11.04 12.86
CA GLY A 331 -13.59 12.35 12.40
C GLY A 331 -13.62 12.48 10.89
N ALA A 332 -13.13 11.46 10.17
CA ALA A 332 -13.14 11.40 8.72
C ALA A 332 -14.58 11.37 8.16
N GLU A 333 -15.44 10.49 8.69
CA GLU A 333 -16.84 10.37 8.28
C GLU A 333 -17.63 11.67 8.46
N LYS A 334 -17.45 12.33 9.61
CA LYS A 334 -18.10 13.62 9.88
C LYS A 334 -17.74 14.64 8.80
N ASN A 335 -16.43 14.83 8.57
CA ASN A 335 -15.96 15.82 7.61
C ASN A 335 -16.30 15.44 6.15
N ALA A 336 -16.31 14.15 5.81
CA ALA A 336 -16.76 13.69 4.50
C ALA A 336 -18.26 13.98 4.26
N LYS A 337 -19.10 13.74 5.27
CA LYS A 337 -20.56 14.05 5.22
C LYS A 337 -20.86 15.54 5.13
N ASP A 338 -20.01 16.39 5.72
CA ASP A 338 -20.16 17.84 5.73
C ASP A 338 -19.53 18.51 4.49
N ALA A 339 -18.73 17.77 3.70
CA ALA A 339 -18.03 18.30 2.54
C ALA A 339 -18.97 18.71 1.42
N ASP A 340 -18.83 19.95 0.93
CA ASP A 340 -19.43 20.45 -0.30
C ASP A 340 -18.45 20.42 -1.49
N LEU A 341 -17.16 20.25 -1.19
CA LEU A 341 -16.09 20.03 -2.17
C LEU A 341 -15.09 19.02 -1.60
N MET A 342 -14.81 17.95 -2.35
CA MET A 342 -13.74 17.00 -2.01
C MET A 342 -12.67 16.95 -3.09
N LEU A 343 -11.41 17.05 -2.65
CA LEU A 343 -10.21 16.98 -3.49
C LEU A 343 -9.52 15.64 -3.27
N CYS A 344 -9.73 14.67 -4.16
CA CYS A 344 -9.09 13.35 -4.11
C CYS A 344 -7.80 13.35 -4.90
N PHE A 345 -6.66 13.32 -4.22
CA PHE A 345 -5.34 13.45 -4.83
C PHE A 345 -4.45 12.25 -4.53
N GLY A 346 -3.83 11.70 -5.58
CA GLY A 346 -2.83 10.64 -5.47
C GLY A 346 -3.37 9.31 -4.95
N THR A 347 -4.63 8.98 -5.25
CA THR A 347 -5.26 7.73 -4.82
C THR A 347 -6.05 7.08 -5.95
N THR A 348 -6.03 5.75 -6.00
CA THR A 348 -6.85 4.95 -6.91
C THR A 348 -8.24 4.66 -6.37
N LEU A 349 -8.54 5.07 -5.13
CA LEU A 349 -9.81 4.83 -4.43
C LEU A 349 -10.23 3.34 -4.39
N LYS A 350 -9.25 2.42 -4.24
CA LYS A 350 -9.51 0.95 -4.24
C LYS A 350 -9.50 0.32 -2.85
N VAL A 351 -9.05 1.04 -1.82
CA VAL A 351 -8.89 0.49 -0.47
C VAL A 351 -10.09 0.87 0.40
N THR A 352 -10.94 -0.12 0.67
CA THR A 352 -12.07 0.02 1.60
C THR A 352 -11.64 -0.26 3.04
N PRO A 353 -12.28 0.34 4.05
CA PRO A 353 -13.40 1.28 3.98
C PRO A 353 -13.00 2.75 3.69
N ALA A 354 -11.70 3.05 3.52
CA ALA A 354 -11.22 4.41 3.32
C ALA A 354 -11.85 5.08 2.07
N SER A 355 -11.91 4.35 0.94
CA SER A 355 -12.49 4.86 -0.31
C SER A 355 -13.97 5.21 -0.20
N ASP A 356 -14.72 4.50 0.65
CA ASP A 356 -16.17 4.68 0.81
C ASP A 356 -16.52 6.05 1.40
N LEU A 357 -15.58 6.68 2.11
CA LEU A 357 -15.73 8.03 2.65
C LEU A 357 -15.97 9.09 1.58
N VAL A 358 -15.41 8.91 0.38
CA VAL A 358 -15.58 9.86 -0.72
C VAL A 358 -17.03 9.89 -1.20
N GLU A 359 -17.75 8.79 -1.07
CA GLU A 359 -19.17 8.68 -1.47
C GLU A 359 -20.14 9.16 -0.38
N MET A 360 -19.64 9.55 0.81
CA MET A 360 -20.50 10.04 1.91
C MET A 360 -20.93 11.49 1.77
N MET A 361 -20.43 12.25 0.78
CA MET A 361 -20.81 13.64 0.55
C MET A 361 -22.31 13.76 0.30
N LYS A 362 -22.93 14.81 0.85
CA LYS A 362 -24.34 15.12 0.63
C LYS A 362 -24.50 16.08 -0.55
N GLU A 363 -25.51 15.81 -1.38
CA GLU A 363 -25.83 16.70 -2.48
C GLU A 363 -26.32 18.08 -1.99
N PRO A 364 -25.98 19.19 -2.68
CA PRO A 364 -25.08 19.27 -3.84
C PRO A 364 -23.60 19.31 -3.46
N TYR A 365 -22.76 18.62 -4.22
CA TYR A 365 -21.32 18.57 -3.98
C TYR A 365 -20.48 18.71 -5.25
N LYS A 366 -19.19 18.98 -5.09
CA LYS A 366 -18.19 18.87 -6.15
C LYS A 366 -17.10 17.87 -5.75
N LEU A 367 -16.75 16.99 -6.69
CA LEU A 367 -15.67 16.02 -6.53
C LEU A 367 -14.58 16.28 -7.56
N VAL A 368 -13.35 16.40 -7.11
CA VAL A 368 -12.15 16.55 -7.95
C VAL A 368 -11.27 15.33 -7.73
N ILE A 369 -10.92 14.61 -8.79
CA ILE A 369 -9.97 13.50 -8.71
C ILE A 369 -8.76 13.83 -9.56
N CYS A 370 -7.57 13.92 -8.94
CA CYS A 370 -6.29 14.02 -9.60
C CYS A 370 -5.44 12.79 -9.27
N ASN A 371 -5.21 11.94 -10.25
CA ASN A 371 -4.40 10.73 -10.13
C ASN A 371 -3.95 10.26 -11.51
N ARG A 372 -2.81 9.59 -11.61
CA ARG A 372 -2.30 9.07 -12.88
C ARG A 372 -3.08 7.84 -13.37
N GLN A 373 -3.65 7.06 -12.47
CA GLN A 373 -4.37 5.81 -12.74
C GLN A 373 -5.88 6.02 -12.65
N ASP A 374 -6.64 5.10 -13.27
CA ASP A 374 -8.10 5.11 -13.20
C ASP A 374 -8.62 4.83 -11.80
N THR A 375 -9.80 5.38 -11.51
CA THR A 375 -10.60 5.10 -10.32
C THR A 375 -11.98 4.57 -10.70
N HIS A 376 -12.68 3.93 -9.77
CA HIS A 376 -14.05 3.45 -10.02
C HIS A 376 -15.07 4.58 -10.20
N LEU A 377 -14.76 5.80 -9.72
CA LEU A 377 -15.64 6.97 -9.82
C LEU A 377 -15.46 7.76 -11.14
N ASP A 378 -14.46 7.43 -11.96
CA ASP A 378 -14.15 8.19 -13.18
C ASP A 378 -15.34 8.28 -14.15
N GLN A 379 -16.06 7.17 -14.37
CA GLN A 379 -17.21 7.14 -15.27
C GLN A 379 -18.36 8.01 -14.76
N GLU A 380 -18.63 7.98 -13.47
CA GLU A 380 -19.66 8.80 -12.85
C GLU A 380 -19.35 10.29 -13.01
N LEU A 381 -18.11 10.69 -12.77
CA LEU A 381 -17.66 12.08 -12.95
C LEU A 381 -17.76 12.54 -14.41
N ILE A 382 -17.42 11.67 -15.36
CA ILE A 382 -17.55 11.99 -16.80
C ILE A 382 -19.02 12.21 -17.17
N ILE A 383 -19.91 11.36 -16.68
CA ILE A 383 -21.36 11.45 -16.97
C ILE A 383 -21.99 12.69 -16.32
N LYS A 384 -21.75 12.91 -15.04
CA LYS A 384 -22.26 14.07 -14.32
C LYS A 384 -21.64 15.39 -14.80
N GLY A 385 -20.35 15.37 -15.07
CA GLY A 385 -19.60 16.53 -15.53
C GLY A 385 -19.48 17.68 -14.52
N PRO A 386 -18.75 18.74 -14.89
CA PRO A 386 -18.44 19.83 -13.97
C PRO A 386 -19.59 20.81 -13.73
N THR A 387 -20.59 20.84 -14.61
CA THR A 387 -21.68 21.83 -14.59
C THR A 387 -22.88 21.42 -13.74
N THR A 388 -23.06 20.14 -13.50
CA THR A 388 -24.16 19.63 -12.67
C THR A 388 -23.99 20.03 -11.20
N PRO A 389 -25.06 20.21 -10.42
CA PRO A 389 -24.98 20.52 -8.98
C PRO A 389 -24.14 19.51 -8.21
N SER A 390 -24.41 18.22 -8.40
CA SER A 390 -23.60 17.12 -7.85
C SER A 390 -22.79 16.48 -8.97
N GLY A 391 -21.55 16.93 -9.16
CA GLY A 391 -20.66 16.50 -10.22
C GLY A 391 -19.22 16.87 -9.90
N GLY A 392 -18.36 16.90 -10.90
CA GLY A 392 -16.95 17.18 -10.61
C GLY A 392 -16.07 17.16 -11.84
N THR A 393 -14.79 16.99 -11.61
CA THR A 393 -13.81 16.88 -12.68
C THR A 393 -12.77 15.80 -12.38
N ARG A 394 -12.29 15.19 -13.46
CA ARG A 394 -11.22 14.19 -13.46
C ARG A 394 -10.01 14.75 -14.17
N VAL A 395 -8.86 14.71 -13.49
CA VAL A 395 -7.57 15.12 -14.02
C VAL A 395 -6.60 13.95 -13.95
N PHE A 396 -6.05 13.56 -15.09
CA PHE A 396 -5.01 12.55 -15.16
C PHE A 396 -3.65 13.24 -15.15
N GLY A 397 -2.85 13.01 -14.11
CA GLY A 397 -1.53 13.61 -14.03
C GLY A 397 -0.91 13.60 -12.65
N ASP A 398 0.21 14.28 -12.57
CA ASP A 398 0.96 14.48 -11.35
C ASP A 398 0.28 15.49 -10.43
N CYS A 399 0.17 15.14 -9.14
CA CYS A 399 -0.53 15.97 -8.16
C CYS A 399 0.16 17.33 -7.93
N ASP A 400 1.49 17.37 -7.91
CA ASP A 400 2.23 18.61 -7.71
C ASP A 400 2.08 19.54 -8.92
N VAL A 401 2.09 18.97 -10.14
CA VAL A 401 1.88 19.73 -11.37
C VAL A 401 0.49 20.35 -11.39
N PHE A 402 -0.54 19.54 -11.07
CA PHE A 402 -1.91 20.03 -11.04
C PHE A 402 -2.15 21.04 -9.91
N MET A 403 -1.63 20.77 -8.71
CA MET A 403 -1.76 21.69 -7.59
C MET A 403 -1.13 23.07 -7.87
N ARG A 404 0.02 23.13 -8.58
CA ARG A 404 0.58 24.41 -9.05
C ARG A 404 -0.39 25.19 -9.92
N LYS A 405 -1.18 24.52 -10.79
CA LYS A 405 -2.21 25.20 -11.60
C LYS A 405 -3.34 25.76 -10.72
N VAL A 406 -3.81 24.98 -9.75
CA VAL A 406 -4.82 25.42 -8.80
C VAL A 406 -4.35 26.64 -8.03
N MET A 407 -3.14 26.58 -7.46
CA MET A 407 -2.58 27.65 -6.62
C MET A 407 -2.44 28.98 -7.40
N ARG A 408 -2.01 28.94 -8.66
CA ARG A 408 -1.91 30.13 -9.53
C ARG A 408 -3.23 30.88 -9.77
N HIS A 409 -4.37 30.18 -9.62
CA HIS A 409 -5.71 30.78 -9.77
C HIS A 409 -6.39 31.04 -8.42
N LEU A 410 -5.87 30.44 -7.36
CA LEU A 410 -6.39 30.62 -6.00
C LEU A 410 -5.82 31.89 -5.35
N TYR A 411 -4.54 32.15 -5.56
CA TYR A 411 -3.77 33.25 -4.99
C TYR A 411 -3.33 34.26 -6.05
N SER A 412 -2.97 35.48 -5.62
CA SER A 412 -2.27 36.44 -6.47
C SER A 412 -0.84 35.98 -6.76
N LYS A 413 -0.23 36.57 -7.79
CA LYS A 413 1.14 36.23 -8.13
C LYS A 413 2.09 36.60 -6.98
N GLU A 414 1.89 37.76 -6.36
CA GLU A 414 2.72 38.27 -5.26
C GLU A 414 2.67 37.34 -4.06
N GLU A 415 1.44 36.90 -3.64
CA GLU A 415 1.27 35.95 -2.54
C GLU A 415 1.96 34.62 -2.79
N LEU A 416 1.97 34.13 -4.05
CA LEU A 416 2.64 32.90 -4.41
C LEU A 416 4.16 33.07 -4.44
N ASP A 417 4.66 34.15 -5.04
CA ASP A 417 6.07 34.41 -5.13
C ASP A 417 6.70 34.53 -3.73
N ASP A 418 6.04 35.24 -2.80
CA ASP A 418 6.45 35.34 -1.41
C ASP A 418 6.43 33.99 -0.69
N TRP A 419 5.37 33.19 -0.91
CA TRP A 419 5.25 31.87 -0.31
C TRP A 419 6.30 30.88 -0.86
N GLU A 420 6.58 30.93 -2.18
CA GLU A 420 7.62 30.10 -2.79
C GLU A 420 9.02 30.55 -2.37
N ALA A 421 9.27 31.86 -2.18
CA ALA A 421 10.54 32.37 -1.67
C ALA A 421 10.85 31.84 -0.26
N ALA A 422 9.83 31.71 0.58
CA ALA A 422 9.98 31.17 1.94
C ALA A 422 10.18 29.62 1.98
N LYS A 423 10.31 28.96 0.83
CA LYS A 423 10.48 27.49 0.79
C LYS A 423 11.72 27.01 1.55
N LYS A 424 12.83 27.75 1.46
CA LYS A 424 14.06 27.39 2.16
C LYS A 424 13.88 27.36 3.66
N ASP A 425 13.20 28.37 4.23
CA ASP A 425 12.95 28.46 5.66
C ASP A 425 12.05 27.31 6.13
N ARG A 426 11.03 26.93 5.32
CA ARG A 426 10.20 25.77 5.61
C ARG A 426 10.99 24.47 5.61
N MET A 427 11.91 24.30 4.65
CA MET A 427 12.77 23.10 4.60
C MET A 427 13.66 22.99 5.84
N GLU A 428 14.28 24.10 6.27
CA GLU A 428 15.07 24.14 7.50
C GLU A 428 14.24 23.81 8.75
N GLU A 429 12.97 24.23 8.78
CA GLU A 429 12.07 23.86 9.87
C GLU A 429 11.68 22.38 9.86
N TYR A 430 11.49 21.76 8.68
CA TYR A 430 11.25 20.32 8.55
C TYR A 430 12.46 19.52 9.01
N ASP A 431 13.68 19.97 8.69
CA ASP A 431 14.92 19.34 9.12
C ASP A 431 15.06 19.31 10.64
N LYS A 432 14.68 20.39 11.34
CA LYS A 432 14.68 20.44 12.81
C LYS A 432 13.70 19.47 13.47
N GLN A 433 12.61 19.11 12.77
CA GLN A 433 11.57 18.22 13.30
C GLN A 433 11.89 16.73 13.08
N ARG A 434 12.94 16.40 12.34
CA ARG A 434 13.36 15.04 12.05
C ARG A 434 14.78 14.80 12.55
N THR A 435 14.99 13.68 13.22
CA THR A 435 16.33 13.23 13.55
C THR A 435 16.92 12.59 12.30
N THR A 436 18.00 13.14 11.78
CA THR A 436 18.82 12.45 10.80
C THR A 436 19.86 11.65 11.59
N SER A 437 19.67 10.33 11.67
CA SER A 437 20.69 9.42 12.19
C SER A 437 21.89 9.36 11.27
#